data_09b3815d1dbcebdd407467e6506232f7
#
_entry.id   09b3815d1dbcebdd407467e6506232f7
#
_cell.length_a   1.000
_cell.length_b   1.000
_cell.length_c   1.000
_cell.angle_alpha   90.00
_cell.angle_beta   90.00
_cell.angle_gamma   90.00
#
_symmetry.space_group_name_H-M   'P 1'
#
loop_
_entity.id
_entity.type
_entity.pdbx_description
1 polymer ?
#
loop_
_entity_poly.entity_id
_entity_poly.type
_entity_poly.pdbx_seq_one_letter_code
_entity_poly.pdbx_strand_id
1 'polypeptide(L)'
;CFEIINNGWVNQKFVEDYCSFNKGLTNIGNGTEDYFNFKDKPEKIDFEAYKEFLKDYTPEKVSGMSGVSVKDIKFLANLYGDPNKKVVSYWCMGVNQHTRGTWMNNLIYNIHLLTGKISQPGNGPFSLTGQPSACGTAREVGTFTHKLPKGVVTNEKNRELAAKIWKVPVDKIPAKPTYHATEMFRALDRGDIKFMWTQVTNPLVSLPNVGSYTKGAQKEDRFIVVSDVFPTPTSDVADVILPAAWHIEKSGMYGNSERRTQHWNKMVEGPGDTMADAWMTIEVAKRMGYGDLFPYTEENHVDEIYNEYRQFHEGKKHGMAPLEVLKKESGAIWPYVDGKSTQWRFNAKYDPACKEGSDFDFYGKPDGKAVIWQRPYEPA
;
A
#
# COMPACT_ATOMS: atom_id res chain seq x y z
N CYS A 1 18.14 -11.63 -13.03
CA CYS A 1 17.39 -12.00 -14.25
C CYS A 1 18.33 -12.49 -15.36
N PHE A 2 19.42 -11.76 -15.71
CA PHE A 2 20.37 -12.17 -16.76
C PHE A 2 20.89 -13.60 -16.57
N GLU A 3 21.46 -13.94 -15.40
CA GLU A 3 21.97 -15.28 -15.10
C GLU A 3 20.88 -16.37 -15.13
N ILE A 4 19.68 -16.06 -14.66
CA ILE A 4 18.56 -17.00 -14.69
C ILE A 4 18.18 -17.38 -16.11
N ILE A 5 18.16 -16.39 -17.02
CA ILE A 5 17.82 -16.60 -18.42
C ILE A 5 18.95 -17.36 -19.14
N ASN A 6 20.19 -16.93 -18.98
CA ASN A 6 21.34 -17.49 -19.69
C ASN A 6 21.65 -18.95 -19.29
N ASN A 7 21.35 -19.31 -18.05
CA ASN A 7 21.53 -20.68 -17.57
C ASN A 7 20.30 -21.58 -17.81
N GLY A 8 19.26 -21.07 -18.46
CA GLY A 8 18.04 -21.84 -18.75
C GLY A 8 17.19 -22.15 -17.50
N TRP A 9 17.29 -21.34 -16.43
CA TRP A 9 16.57 -21.55 -15.18
C TRP A 9 15.20 -20.89 -15.14
N VAL A 10 14.74 -20.37 -16.27
CA VAL A 10 13.39 -19.81 -16.42
C VAL A 10 12.36 -20.92 -16.38
N ASN A 11 11.30 -20.76 -15.61
CA ASN A 11 10.13 -21.61 -15.71
C ASN A 11 9.32 -21.19 -16.95
N GLN A 12 9.70 -21.74 -18.12
CA GLN A 12 9.16 -21.34 -19.44
C GLN A 12 7.63 -21.43 -19.46
N LYS A 13 7.10 -22.58 -19.01
CA LYS A 13 5.65 -22.79 -19.01
C LYS A 13 4.92 -21.75 -18.18
N PHE A 14 5.42 -21.43 -17.00
CA PHE A 14 4.80 -20.41 -16.14
C PHE A 14 4.86 -19.01 -16.79
N VAL A 15 5.99 -18.66 -17.40
CA VAL A 15 6.18 -17.36 -18.06
C VAL A 15 5.24 -17.24 -19.28
N GLU A 16 5.16 -18.24 -20.12
CA GLU A 16 4.28 -18.26 -21.32
C GLU A 16 2.80 -18.17 -20.95
N ASP A 17 2.37 -18.97 -19.99
CA ASP A 17 0.97 -19.07 -19.60
C ASP A 17 0.50 -17.85 -18.77
N TYR A 18 1.33 -17.38 -17.81
CA TYR A 18 0.88 -16.48 -16.76
C TYR A 18 1.61 -15.11 -16.68
N CYS A 19 2.58 -14.83 -17.58
CA CYS A 19 3.28 -13.57 -17.59
C CYS A 19 3.09 -12.81 -18.90
N SER A 20 3.24 -11.49 -18.80
CA SER A 20 3.38 -10.56 -19.91
C SER A 20 4.57 -9.64 -19.64
N PHE A 21 5.10 -8.99 -20.66
CA PHE A 21 6.27 -8.13 -20.54
C PHE A 21 5.93 -6.70 -20.95
N ASN A 22 6.36 -5.74 -20.16
CA ASN A 22 6.20 -4.33 -20.46
C ASN A 22 7.51 -3.56 -20.23
N LYS A 23 7.67 -2.47 -20.98
CA LYS A 23 8.68 -1.43 -20.73
C LYS A 23 7.99 -0.09 -20.47
N GLY A 24 8.73 0.89 -19.97
CA GLY A 24 8.28 2.26 -19.73
C GLY A 24 8.82 2.83 -18.44
N LEU A 25 8.89 4.14 -18.39
CA LEU A 25 9.39 4.88 -17.22
C LEU A 25 8.31 5.09 -16.18
N THR A 26 7.03 5.08 -16.59
CA THR A 26 5.91 5.22 -15.69
C THR A 26 5.27 3.89 -15.40
N ASN A 27 4.54 3.85 -14.44
CA ASN A 27 3.59 3.10 -14.13
C ASN A 27 3.41 2.15 -13.17
N ILE A 28 2.50 2.38 -12.43
CA ILE A 28 1.96 1.51 -11.41
C ILE A 28 0.68 0.77 -11.85
N GLY A 29 0.15 1.11 -13.03
CA GLY A 29 -1.00 0.41 -13.61
C GLY A 29 -2.27 0.49 -12.78
N ASN A 30 -2.43 1.56 -11.99
CA ASN A 30 -3.62 1.76 -11.16
C ASN A 30 -4.60 2.80 -11.73
N GLY A 31 -4.35 3.32 -12.93
CA GLY A 31 -5.21 4.28 -13.61
C GLY A 31 -5.07 5.72 -13.12
N THR A 32 -4.00 6.05 -12.42
CA THR A 32 -3.72 7.41 -11.93
C THR A 32 -2.57 8.09 -12.67
N GLU A 33 -2.00 7.44 -13.67
CA GLU A 33 -0.84 7.89 -14.42
C GLU A 33 -1.07 9.25 -15.09
N ASP A 34 -2.20 9.43 -15.75
CA ASP A 34 -2.56 10.69 -16.40
C ASP A 34 -2.73 11.84 -15.40
N TYR A 35 -3.11 11.51 -14.16
CA TYR A 35 -3.33 12.49 -13.09
C TYR A 35 -2.01 13.14 -12.64
N PHE A 36 -0.94 12.36 -12.58
CA PHE A 36 0.38 12.84 -12.18
C PHE A 36 1.21 13.36 -13.36
N ASN A 37 0.59 13.58 -14.52
CA ASN A 37 1.24 14.04 -15.76
C ASN A 37 2.38 13.12 -16.24
N PHE A 38 2.29 11.84 -15.95
CA PHE A 38 3.21 10.88 -16.52
C PHE A 38 2.97 10.77 -18.03
N LYS A 39 3.96 11.17 -18.82
CA LYS A 39 3.85 11.22 -20.29
C LYS A 39 4.03 9.86 -20.94
N ASP A 40 4.80 8.98 -20.31
CA ASP A 40 5.14 7.69 -20.89
C ASP A 40 4.14 6.62 -20.44
N LYS A 41 3.44 6.06 -21.38
CA LYS A 41 2.55 4.91 -21.14
C LYS A 41 3.33 3.59 -21.19
N PRO A 42 2.92 2.57 -20.43
CA PRO A 42 3.49 1.24 -20.55
C PRO A 42 3.35 0.71 -21.97
N GLU A 43 4.43 0.19 -22.53
CA GLU A 43 4.47 -0.45 -23.84
C GLU A 43 4.67 -1.96 -23.67
N LYS A 44 3.87 -2.77 -24.37
CA LYS A 44 4.06 -4.22 -24.39
C LYS A 44 5.29 -4.57 -25.21
N ILE A 45 6.09 -5.48 -24.70
CA ILE A 45 7.23 -6.09 -25.38
C ILE A 45 7.10 -7.61 -25.30
N ASP A 46 7.91 -8.33 -26.05
CA ASP A 46 8.03 -9.78 -25.96
C ASP A 46 9.20 -10.23 -25.05
N PHE A 47 9.34 -11.51 -24.87
CA PHE A 47 10.40 -12.09 -24.07
C PHE A 47 11.78 -11.89 -24.69
N GLU A 48 11.90 -11.90 -26.03
CA GLU A 48 13.16 -11.68 -26.72
C GLU A 48 13.66 -10.26 -26.55
N ALA A 49 12.78 -9.26 -26.66
CA ALA A 49 13.11 -7.86 -26.35
C ALA A 49 13.58 -7.68 -24.90
N TYR A 50 12.97 -8.39 -23.96
CA TYR A 50 13.39 -8.39 -22.55
C TYR A 50 14.78 -9.01 -22.36
N LYS A 51 15.08 -10.13 -23.04
CA LYS A 51 16.42 -10.74 -23.04
C LYS A 51 17.48 -9.79 -23.62
N GLU A 52 17.16 -9.15 -24.73
CA GLU A 52 18.07 -8.19 -25.39
C GLU A 52 18.43 -7.05 -24.42
N PHE A 53 17.42 -6.46 -23.77
CA PHE A 53 17.63 -5.44 -22.75
C PHE A 53 18.57 -5.92 -21.63
N LEU A 54 18.45 -7.15 -21.20
CA LEU A 54 19.25 -7.68 -20.08
C LEU A 54 20.72 -7.91 -20.44
N LYS A 55 21.11 -7.94 -21.71
CA LYS A 55 22.53 -8.06 -22.12
C LYS A 55 23.40 -6.93 -21.57
N ASP A 56 22.80 -5.78 -21.32
CA ASP A 56 23.48 -4.65 -20.68
C ASP A 56 23.74 -4.84 -19.17
N TYR A 57 23.21 -5.89 -18.56
CA TYR A 57 23.28 -6.14 -17.11
C TYR A 57 23.98 -7.45 -16.78
N THR A 58 25.20 -7.64 -17.35
CA THR A 58 26.02 -8.81 -17.03
C THR A 58 26.47 -8.79 -15.57
N PRO A 59 26.79 -9.94 -14.95
CA PRO A 59 27.27 -9.99 -13.57
C PRO A 59 28.50 -9.10 -13.31
N GLU A 60 29.40 -8.97 -14.29
CA GLU A 60 30.59 -8.13 -14.20
C GLU A 60 30.21 -6.64 -14.14
N LYS A 61 29.32 -6.19 -15.01
CA LYS A 61 28.81 -4.81 -15.01
C LYS A 61 28.04 -4.51 -13.72
N VAL A 62 27.14 -5.41 -13.32
CA VAL A 62 26.35 -5.25 -12.09
C VAL A 62 27.24 -5.26 -10.84
N SER A 63 28.29 -6.09 -10.82
CA SER A 63 29.30 -6.09 -9.75
C SER A 63 29.96 -4.71 -9.60
N GLY A 64 30.37 -4.11 -10.71
CA GLY A 64 30.93 -2.75 -10.70
C GLY A 64 29.96 -1.67 -10.21
N MET A 65 28.66 -1.81 -10.50
CA MET A 65 27.62 -0.87 -10.10
C MET A 65 27.21 -1.01 -8.63
N SER A 66 27.16 -2.23 -8.12
CA SER A 66 26.59 -2.55 -6.81
C SER A 66 27.61 -2.81 -5.72
N GLY A 67 28.87 -3.09 -6.08
CA GLY A 67 29.90 -3.58 -5.16
C GLY A 67 29.74 -5.05 -4.73
N VAL A 68 28.71 -5.75 -5.19
CA VAL A 68 28.49 -7.17 -4.92
C VAL A 68 29.39 -8.00 -5.85
N SER A 69 30.08 -9.01 -5.32
CA SER A 69 30.97 -9.83 -6.14
C SER A 69 30.22 -10.60 -7.23
N VAL A 70 30.86 -10.82 -8.39
CA VAL A 70 30.31 -11.65 -9.48
C VAL A 70 29.93 -13.04 -8.96
N LYS A 71 30.76 -13.61 -8.06
CA LYS A 71 30.49 -14.90 -7.43
C LYS A 71 29.17 -14.90 -6.66
N ASP A 72 28.93 -13.87 -5.87
CA ASP A 72 27.73 -13.78 -5.05
C ASP A 72 26.48 -13.50 -5.90
N ILE A 73 26.61 -12.68 -6.97
CA ILE A 73 25.53 -12.48 -7.94
C ILE A 73 25.13 -13.81 -8.59
N LYS A 74 26.09 -14.61 -9.04
CA LYS A 74 25.84 -15.93 -9.64
C LYS A 74 25.29 -16.93 -8.62
N PHE A 75 25.80 -16.91 -7.40
CA PHE A 75 25.29 -17.74 -6.31
C PHE A 75 23.82 -17.41 -6.00
N LEU A 76 23.47 -16.13 -5.89
CA LEU A 76 22.11 -15.69 -5.65
C LEU A 76 21.18 -16.08 -6.80
N ALA A 77 21.60 -15.89 -8.04
CA ALA A 77 20.84 -16.32 -9.21
C ALA A 77 20.55 -17.83 -9.21
N ASN A 78 21.55 -18.66 -8.83
CA ASN A 78 21.37 -20.09 -8.69
C ASN A 78 20.36 -20.47 -7.62
N LEU A 79 20.34 -19.76 -6.46
CA LEU A 79 19.34 -20.02 -5.42
C LEU A 79 17.90 -19.82 -5.94
N TYR A 80 17.67 -18.78 -6.76
CA TYR A 80 16.38 -18.57 -7.38
C TYR A 80 16.12 -19.56 -8.53
N GLY A 81 17.15 -19.89 -9.30
CA GLY A 81 17.04 -20.78 -10.46
C GLY A 81 16.85 -22.25 -10.14
N ASP A 82 17.35 -22.73 -9.00
CA ASP A 82 17.25 -24.14 -8.60
C ASP A 82 15.78 -24.53 -8.32
N PRO A 83 15.17 -25.43 -9.12
CA PRO A 83 13.77 -25.80 -8.96
C PRO A 83 13.47 -26.53 -7.63
N ASN A 84 14.49 -27.11 -6.98
CA ASN A 84 14.32 -27.82 -5.73
C ASN A 84 14.35 -26.91 -4.51
N LYS A 85 14.73 -25.65 -4.67
CA LYS A 85 14.77 -24.67 -3.59
C LYS A 85 13.52 -23.81 -3.56
N LYS A 86 13.05 -23.56 -2.36
CA LYS A 86 12.00 -22.56 -2.10
C LYS A 86 12.69 -21.26 -1.68
N VAL A 87 12.21 -20.14 -2.20
CA VAL A 87 12.82 -18.82 -1.95
C VAL A 87 11.74 -17.80 -1.62
N VAL A 88 11.93 -17.13 -0.49
CA VAL A 88 11.16 -15.95 -0.11
C VAL A 88 12.09 -14.75 -0.07
N SER A 89 11.74 -13.69 -0.76
CA SER A 89 12.47 -12.41 -0.69
C SER A 89 11.81 -11.49 0.31
N TYR A 90 12.56 -11.00 1.27
CA TYR A 90 12.10 -10.02 2.24
C TYR A 90 12.76 -8.66 2.00
N TRP A 91 11.97 -7.60 1.99
CA TRP A 91 12.47 -6.22 1.97
C TRP A 91 11.52 -5.28 2.70
N CYS A 92 11.94 -4.05 2.94
CA CYS A 92 11.14 -3.04 3.63
C CYS A 92 11.37 -1.66 3.02
N MET A 93 11.34 -0.62 3.84
CA MET A 93 11.33 0.78 3.41
C MET A 93 12.61 1.22 2.69
N GLY A 94 13.75 0.57 2.90
CA GLY A 94 14.97 0.83 2.13
C GLY A 94 14.81 0.61 0.62
N VAL A 95 13.90 -0.29 0.22
CA VAL A 95 13.47 -0.46 -1.17
C VAL A 95 12.25 0.42 -1.48
N ASN A 96 11.22 0.40 -0.62
CA ASN A 96 9.92 0.99 -0.93
C ASN A 96 9.93 2.52 -0.95
N GLN A 97 10.69 3.16 -0.05
CA GLN A 97 10.76 4.62 0.09
C GLN A 97 11.96 5.23 -0.64
N HIS A 98 12.43 4.58 -1.68
CA HIS A 98 13.48 5.08 -2.55
C HIS A 98 12.88 5.85 -3.74
N THR A 99 13.67 6.71 -4.38
CA THR A 99 13.25 7.50 -5.57
C THR A 99 12.64 6.62 -6.67
N ARG A 100 13.18 5.42 -6.88
CA ARG A 100 12.67 4.41 -7.81
C ARG A 100 12.13 3.16 -7.10
N GLY A 101 11.55 3.33 -5.92
CA GLY A 101 11.08 2.21 -5.08
C GLY A 101 10.11 1.27 -5.80
N THR A 102 9.16 1.78 -6.58
CA THR A 102 8.26 0.97 -7.40
C THR A 102 9.03 0.10 -8.40
N TRP A 103 10.05 0.65 -9.07
CA TRP A 103 10.87 -0.11 -10.01
C TRP A 103 11.68 -1.19 -9.32
N MET A 104 12.26 -0.89 -8.17
CA MET A 104 12.98 -1.89 -7.36
C MET A 104 12.07 -3.04 -6.94
N ASN A 105 10.82 -2.75 -6.54
CA ASN A 105 9.82 -3.78 -6.29
C ASN A 105 9.54 -4.63 -7.54
N ASN A 106 9.37 -3.99 -8.71
CA ASN A 106 9.17 -4.71 -9.96
C ASN A 106 10.34 -5.67 -10.26
N LEU A 107 11.59 -5.26 -10.02
CA LEU A 107 12.76 -6.10 -10.25
C LEU A 107 12.79 -7.32 -9.32
N ILE A 108 12.40 -7.18 -8.06
CA ILE A 108 12.26 -8.31 -7.14
C ILE A 108 11.15 -9.26 -7.64
N TYR A 109 10.01 -8.72 -8.04
CA TYR A 109 8.93 -9.53 -8.61
C TYR A 109 9.34 -10.25 -9.88
N ASN A 110 10.11 -9.61 -10.77
CA ASN A 110 10.58 -10.22 -12.00
C ASN A 110 11.34 -11.53 -11.76
N ILE A 111 12.20 -11.59 -10.74
CA ILE A 111 12.97 -12.80 -10.41
C ILE A 111 12.03 -13.95 -10.01
N HIS A 112 11.04 -13.65 -9.18
CA HIS A 112 10.04 -14.64 -8.74
C HIS A 112 9.14 -15.08 -9.89
N LEU A 113 8.75 -14.17 -10.78
CA LEU A 113 7.92 -14.49 -11.96
C LEU A 113 8.68 -15.31 -12.99
N LEU A 114 9.93 -14.97 -13.29
CA LEU A 114 10.76 -15.75 -14.22
C LEU A 114 10.95 -17.20 -13.76
N THR A 115 11.05 -17.42 -12.46
CA THR A 115 11.29 -18.74 -11.88
C THR A 115 10.02 -19.47 -11.44
N GLY A 116 8.84 -18.83 -11.55
CA GLY A 116 7.57 -19.36 -11.08
C GLY A 116 7.47 -19.52 -9.56
N LYS A 117 8.36 -18.89 -8.80
CA LYS A 117 8.45 -18.99 -7.34
C LYS A 117 7.59 -17.92 -6.65
N ILE A 118 6.27 -17.99 -6.87
CA ILE A 118 5.29 -17.05 -6.36
C ILE A 118 3.99 -17.76 -5.97
N SER A 119 3.27 -17.19 -5.01
CA SER A 119 1.91 -17.61 -4.63
C SER A 119 1.79 -19.08 -4.21
N GLN A 120 2.79 -19.63 -3.58
CA GLN A 120 2.82 -21.01 -3.06
C GLN A 120 3.68 -21.12 -1.80
N PRO A 121 3.46 -22.20 -0.99
CA PRO A 121 4.17 -22.35 0.28
C PRO A 121 5.70 -22.29 0.14
N GLY A 122 6.32 -21.35 0.87
CA GLY A 122 7.77 -21.15 0.90
C GLY A 122 8.34 -20.40 -0.28
N ASN A 123 7.51 -19.86 -1.18
CA ASN A 123 7.95 -19.08 -2.34
C ASN A 123 7.21 -17.75 -2.41
N GLY A 124 7.91 -16.67 -2.67
CA GLY A 124 7.31 -15.40 -3.01
C GLY A 124 8.08 -14.16 -2.59
N PRO A 125 7.76 -13.02 -3.21
CA PRO A 125 8.21 -11.71 -2.78
C PRO A 125 7.36 -11.25 -1.58
N PHE A 126 8.00 -10.68 -0.55
CA PHE A 126 7.33 -10.29 0.67
C PHE A 126 7.85 -8.96 1.22
N SER A 127 7.10 -7.88 0.97
CA SER A 127 7.41 -6.57 1.53
C SER A 127 6.97 -6.51 3.00
N LEU A 128 7.92 -6.39 3.90
CA LEU A 128 7.69 -6.28 5.34
C LEU A 128 7.51 -4.81 5.72
N THR A 129 6.34 -4.27 5.47
CA THR A 129 6.01 -2.91 5.93
C THR A 129 5.91 -2.91 7.44
N GLY A 130 6.74 -2.09 8.10
CA GLY A 130 6.98 -2.19 9.55
C GLY A 130 5.94 -1.53 10.44
N GLN A 131 5.30 -0.45 9.99
CA GLN A 131 4.32 0.26 10.81
C GLN A 131 3.05 -0.57 10.99
N PRO A 132 2.48 -0.58 12.21
CA PRO A 132 1.19 -1.23 12.45
C PRO A 132 0.12 -0.68 11.48
N SER A 133 -0.57 -1.58 10.79
CA SER A 133 -1.60 -1.25 9.82
C SER A 133 -1.19 -0.41 8.59
N ALA A 134 0.08 -0.14 8.35
CA ALA A 134 0.48 0.61 7.15
C ALA A 134 0.02 -0.09 5.85
N CYS A 135 0.07 -1.41 5.80
CA CYS A 135 -0.48 -2.17 4.68
C CYS A 135 -2.01 -2.04 4.57
N GLY A 136 -2.72 -2.00 5.70
CA GLY A 136 -4.16 -1.76 5.75
C GLY A 136 -4.52 -0.33 5.35
N THR A 137 -3.94 0.66 6.00
CA THR A 137 -4.26 2.08 5.77
C THR A 137 -3.85 2.56 4.38
N ALA A 138 -2.60 2.35 3.98
CA ALA A 138 -2.12 2.86 2.69
C ALA A 138 -2.79 2.19 1.49
N ARG A 139 -3.12 0.92 1.59
CA ARG A 139 -3.70 0.15 0.49
C ARG A 139 -5.22 0.16 0.48
N GLU A 140 -5.84 0.00 1.65
CA GLU A 140 -7.25 -0.39 1.76
C GLU A 140 -8.17 0.79 2.06
N VAL A 141 -7.79 1.69 2.97
CA VAL A 141 -8.72 2.69 3.51
C VAL A 141 -8.59 4.09 2.89
N GLY A 142 -7.70 4.29 1.91
CA GLY A 142 -7.65 5.55 1.18
C GLY A 142 -6.90 6.67 1.90
N THR A 143 -5.76 6.37 2.45
CA THR A 143 -4.84 7.35 3.06
C THR A 143 -4.36 8.43 2.09
N PHE A 144 -4.44 8.16 0.79
CA PHE A 144 -4.01 9.09 -0.26
C PHE A 144 -5.20 9.80 -0.89
N THR A 145 -5.02 11.05 -1.32
CA THR A 145 -6.07 11.88 -1.90
C THR A 145 -6.76 11.29 -3.14
N HIS A 146 -6.13 10.33 -3.80
CA HIS A 146 -6.69 9.63 -4.96
C HIS A 146 -7.41 8.31 -4.61
N LYS A 147 -7.43 7.91 -3.34
CA LYS A 147 -7.99 6.62 -2.90
C LYS A 147 -9.34 6.77 -2.24
N LEU A 148 -10.14 5.71 -2.41
CA LEU A 148 -11.30 5.35 -1.60
C LEU A 148 -11.05 3.98 -0.96
N PRO A 149 -11.84 3.54 0.01
CA PRO A 149 -11.66 2.22 0.64
C PRO A 149 -11.54 1.06 -0.35
N LYS A 150 -12.17 1.20 -1.53
CA LYS A 150 -12.03 0.26 -2.64
C LYS A 150 -11.86 0.98 -3.96
N GLY A 151 -10.62 1.30 -4.32
CA GLY A 151 -10.32 1.87 -5.63
C GLY A 151 -9.94 3.35 -5.60
N VAL A 152 -10.22 4.07 -6.65
CA VAL A 152 -9.74 5.45 -6.87
C VAL A 152 -10.89 6.43 -7.08
N VAL A 153 -10.69 7.67 -6.64
CA VAL A 153 -11.71 8.73 -6.75
C VAL A 153 -12.05 9.11 -8.19
N THR A 154 -11.15 8.88 -9.14
CA THR A 154 -11.39 9.16 -10.57
C THR A 154 -12.38 8.19 -11.22
N ASN A 155 -12.62 7.04 -10.59
CA ASN A 155 -13.60 6.07 -11.07
C ASN A 155 -14.98 6.37 -10.46
N GLU A 156 -15.97 6.68 -11.31
CA GLU A 156 -17.32 7.03 -10.89
C GLU A 156 -18.00 5.92 -10.09
N LYS A 157 -17.88 4.67 -10.52
CA LYS A 157 -18.49 3.52 -9.80
C LYS A 157 -17.93 3.35 -8.38
N ASN A 158 -16.66 3.72 -8.16
CA ASN A 158 -16.09 3.69 -6.82
C ASN A 158 -16.67 4.80 -5.94
N ARG A 159 -16.90 6.00 -6.50
CA ARG A 159 -17.56 7.10 -5.79
C ARG A 159 -19.02 6.78 -5.50
N GLU A 160 -19.76 6.19 -6.44
CA GLU A 160 -21.14 5.75 -6.23
C GLU A 160 -21.26 4.73 -5.11
N LEU A 161 -20.32 3.74 -5.08
CA LEU A 161 -20.27 2.77 -3.99
C LEU A 161 -20.00 3.45 -2.65
N ALA A 162 -19.01 4.35 -2.60
CA ALA A 162 -18.70 5.09 -1.38
C ALA A 162 -19.87 5.98 -0.93
N ALA A 163 -20.49 6.71 -1.86
CA ALA A 163 -21.66 7.54 -1.59
C ALA A 163 -22.83 6.74 -0.99
N LYS A 164 -23.07 5.54 -1.52
CA LYS A 164 -24.09 4.62 -1.02
C LYS A 164 -23.81 4.16 0.40
N ILE A 165 -22.56 3.72 0.67
CA ILE A 165 -22.17 3.20 1.99
C ILE A 165 -22.15 4.32 3.03
N TRP A 166 -21.55 5.46 2.70
CA TRP A 166 -21.45 6.62 3.59
C TRP A 166 -22.75 7.45 3.68
N LYS A 167 -23.76 7.11 2.88
CA LYS A 167 -25.07 7.82 2.84
C LYS A 167 -24.92 9.31 2.54
N VAL A 168 -24.02 9.65 1.64
CA VAL A 168 -23.78 11.02 1.19
C VAL A 168 -24.06 11.16 -0.31
N PRO A 169 -24.43 12.34 -0.81
CA PRO A 169 -24.51 12.58 -2.25
C PRO A 169 -23.16 12.35 -2.94
N VAL A 170 -23.16 11.74 -4.12
CA VAL A 170 -21.94 11.38 -4.86
C VAL A 170 -21.09 12.60 -5.23
N ASP A 171 -21.70 13.75 -5.44
CA ASP A 171 -21.04 15.03 -5.74
C ASP A 171 -20.26 15.60 -4.55
N LYS A 172 -20.49 15.11 -3.34
CA LYS A 172 -19.69 15.44 -2.15
C LYS A 172 -18.36 14.71 -2.11
N ILE A 173 -18.20 13.66 -2.93
CA ILE A 173 -16.95 12.92 -3.04
C ILE A 173 -16.15 13.50 -4.22
N PRO A 174 -14.94 14.09 -3.99
CA PRO A 174 -14.16 14.69 -5.06
C PRO A 174 -13.87 13.67 -6.18
N ALA A 175 -14.06 14.09 -7.44
CA ALA A 175 -13.79 13.25 -8.61
C ALA A 175 -12.29 13.26 -9.03
N LYS A 176 -11.49 14.11 -8.38
CA LYS A 176 -10.06 14.26 -8.64
C LYS A 176 -9.30 14.28 -7.32
N PRO A 177 -8.08 13.71 -7.29
CA PRO A 177 -7.19 13.91 -6.15
C PRO A 177 -6.86 15.38 -5.95
N THR A 178 -6.46 15.73 -4.73
CA THR A 178 -5.96 17.06 -4.37
C THR A 178 -4.44 17.05 -4.27
N TYR A 179 -3.87 17.79 -3.36
CA TYR A 179 -2.43 17.90 -3.17
C TYR A 179 -1.82 16.57 -2.70
N HIS A 180 -0.66 16.17 -3.25
CA HIS A 180 0.20 15.19 -2.59
C HIS A 180 0.93 15.84 -1.39
N ALA A 181 1.52 15.04 -0.51
CA ALA A 181 2.05 15.51 0.77
C ALA A 181 2.95 16.75 0.66
N THR A 182 3.96 16.72 -0.21
CA THR A 182 4.89 17.86 -0.38
C THR A 182 4.17 19.12 -0.89
N GLU A 183 3.25 18.97 -1.85
CA GLU A 183 2.50 20.10 -2.40
C GLU A 183 1.48 20.65 -1.38
N MET A 184 0.96 19.82 -0.50
CA MET A 184 0.09 20.25 0.59
C MET A 184 0.81 21.24 1.53
N PHE A 185 2.08 20.96 1.89
CA PHE A 185 2.88 21.88 2.70
C PHE A 185 3.31 23.13 1.93
N ARG A 186 3.54 23.03 0.62
CA ARG A 186 3.74 24.21 -0.23
C ARG A 186 2.47 25.08 -0.30
N ALA A 187 1.31 24.46 -0.40
CA ALA A 187 0.04 25.16 -0.40
C ALA A 187 -0.25 25.82 0.97
N LEU A 188 0.15 25.19 2.07
CA LEU A 188 0.11 25.80 3.39
C LEU A 188 1.02 27.04 3.47
N ASP A 189 2.24 26.95 2.95
CA ASP A 189 3.17 28.08 2.91
C ASP A 189 2.64 29.24 2.05
N ARG A 190 2.07 28.97 0.87
CA ARG A 190 1.45 29.99 0.00
C ARG A 190 0.17 30.60 0.57
N GLY A 191 -0.55 29.90 1.43
CA GLY A 191 -1.84 30.34 1.98
C GLY A 191 -3.08 29.78 1.31
N ASP A 192 -2.91 28.85 0.39
CA ASP A 192 -4.01 28.12 -0.24
C ASP A 192 -4.70 27.21 0.79
N ILE A 193 -3.92 26.67 1.74
CA ILE A 193 -4.38 25.95 2.91
C ILE A 193 -4.15 26.84 4.13
N LYS A 194 -5.20 27.07 4.92
CA LYS A 194 -5.15 27.88 6.16
C LYS A 194 -5.39 27.04 7.41
N PHE A 195 -6.04 25.89 7.28
CA PHE A 195 -6.26 24.94 8.36
C PHE A 195 -5.55 23.62 8.03
N MET A 196 -4.77 23.11 8.97
CA MET A 196 -4.16 21.79 8.85
C MET A 196 -4.23 21.05 10.18
N TRP A 197 -4.76 19.84 10.15
CA TRP A 197 -4.72 18.92 11.28
C TRP A 197 -3.76 17.77 10.97
N THR A 198 -2.66 17.73 11.70
CA THR A 198 -1.66 16.67 11.63
C THR A 198 -1.96 15.62 12.71
N GLN A 199 -2.14 14.38 12.33
CA GLN A 199 -2.40 13.28 13.25
C GLN A 199 -1.28 12.24 13.20
N VAL A 200 -0.70 11.94 14.35
CA VAL A 200 0.25 10.84 14.64
C VAL A 200 1.45 10.75 13.67
N THR A 201 1.90 11.89 13.18
CA THR A 201 3.11 11.98 12.36
C THR A 201 3.83 13.29 12.62
N ASN A 202 5.14 13.35 12.31
CA ASN A 202 5.98 14.51 12.60
C ASN A 202 6.56 15.12 11.32
N PRO A 203 5.72 15.77 10.47
CA PRO A 203 6.13 16.26 9.16
C PRO A 203 7.20 17.33 9.22
N LEU A 204 7.22 18.18 10.26
CA LEU A 204 8.24 19.23 10.41
C LEU A 204 9.61 18.70 10.88
N VAL A 205 9.77 17.37 10.91
CA VAL A 205 11.08 16.69 11.02
C VAL A 205 11.36 15.87 9.78
N SER A 206 10.35 15.16 9.25
CA SER A 206 10.56 14.14 8.22
C SER A 206 10.44 14.65 6.78
N LEU A 207 9.89 15.85 6.56
CA LEU A 207 9.78 16.43 5.22
C LEU A 207 11.12 16.99 4.72
N PRO A 208 11.40 16.88 3.41
CA PRO A 208 12.52 17.61 2.81
C PRO A 208 12.26 19.12 2.89
N ASN A 209 13.32 19.91 3.01
CA ASN A 209 13.24 21.38 3.08
C ASN A 209 12.37 21.90 4.25
N VAL A 210 12.43 21.24 5.38
CA VAL A 210 11.56 21.45 6.55
C VAL A 210 11.54 22.89 7.08
N GLY A 211 12.67 23.62 7.01
CA GLY A 211 12.75 25.00 7.49
C GLY A 211 11.81 25.97 6.78
N SER A 212 11.51 25.74 5.50
CA SER A 212 10.50 26.52 4.76
C SER A 212 9.09 26.24 5.27
N TYR A 213 8.76 24.96 5.45
CA TYR A 213 7.42 24.54 5.88
C TYR A 213 7.11 24.93 7.32
N THR A 214 8.11 24.91 8.21
CA THR A 214 7.96 25.40 9.58
C THR A 214 7.57 26.89 9.60
N LYS A 215 8.27 27.72 8.82
CA LYS A 215 7.91 29.13 8.67
C LYS A 215 6.52 29.33 8.07
N GLY A 216 6.14 28.49 7.11
CA GLY A 216 4.81 28.51 6.51
C GLY A 216 3.70 28.21 7.52
N ALA A 217 3.91 27.23 8.39
CA ALA A 217 2.97 26.86 9.44
C ALA A 217 2.81 27.93 10.53
N GLN A 218 3.84 28.74 10.79
CA GLN A 218 3.85 29.79 11.82
C GLN A 218 3.25 31.14 11.38
N LYS A 219 2.70 31.24 10.16
CA LYS A 219 2.05 32.46 9.69
C LYS A 219 0.75 32.72 10.46
N GLU A 220 0.47 33.97 10.81
CA GLU A 220 -0.66 34.41 11.66
C GLU A 220 -2.05 33.97 11.13
N ASP A 221 -2.20 33.84 9.81
CA ASP A 221 -3.46 33.43 9.20
C ASP A 221 -3.58 31.91 9.01
N ARG A 222 -2.73 31.11 9.67
CA ARG A 222 -2.79 29.64 9.72
C ARG A 222 -3.39 29.21 11.05
N PHE A 223 -4.10 28.09 11.00
CA PHE A 223 -4.62 27.40 12.18
C PHE A 223 -4.16 25.94 12.13
N ILE A 224 -3.25 25.59 13.02
CA ILE A 224 -2.58 24.29 13.04
C ILE A 224 -3.04 23.48 14.25
N VAL A 225 -3.59 22.32 13.99
CA VAL A 225 -3.95 21.34 15.01
C VAL A 225 -3.01 20.13 14.91
N VAL A 226 -2.50 19.67 16.03
CA VAL A 226 -1.67 18.46 16.09
C VAL A 226 -2.24 17.49 17.10
N SER A 227 -2.44 16.24 16.67
CA SER A 227 -2.75 15.12 17.57
C SER A 227 -1.57 14.16 17.55
N ASP A 228 -0.91 13.98 18.68
CA ASP A 228 0.20 13.05 18.80
C ASP A 228 0.26 12.48 20.22
N VAL A 229 0.96 11.35 20.35
CA VAL A 229 1.21 10.67 21.63
C VAL A 229 2.28 11.39 22.42
N PHE A 230 3.24 12.04 21.73
CA PHE A 230 4.35 12.76 22.33
C PHE A 230 4.48 14.20 21.78
N PRO A 231 5.00 15.13 22.56
CA PRO A 231 5.44 16.43 22.04
C PRO A 231 6.51 16.25 20.95
N THR A 232 6.37 16.97 19.86
CA THR A 232 7.27 16.90 18.71
C THR A 232 7.51 18.29 18.15
N PRO A 233 8.58 18.52 17.33
CA PRO A 233 8.75 19.81 16.65
C PRO A 233 7.57 20.23 15.77
N THR A 234 6.71 19.29 15.34
CA THR A 234 5.46 19.62 14.67
C THR A 234 4.43 20.19 15.65
N SER A 235 4.38 19.70 16.88
CA SER A 235 3.49 20.27 17.90
C SER A 235 3.95 21.65 18.44
N ASP A 236 5.23 21.99 18.27
CA ASP A 236 5.76 23.30 18.70
C ASP A 236 5.18 24.49 17.91
N VAL A 237 4.61 24.22 16.72
CA VAL A 237 3.97 25.25 15.89
C VAL A 237 2.44 25.15 15.90
N ALA A 238 1.87 24.31 16.75
CA ALA A 238 0.43 24.10 16.80
C ALA A 238 -0.29 25.18 17.61
N ASP A 239 -1.43 25.63 17.12
CA ASP A 239 -2.38 26.46 17.88
C ASP A 239 -3.17 25.61 18.89
N VAL A 240 -3.42 24.35 18.54
CA VAL A 240 -4.12 23.38 19.41
C VAL A 240 -3.40 22.02 19.37
N ILE A 241 -3.15 21.48 20.54
CA ILE A 241 -2.62 20.13 20.72
C ILE A 241 -3.71 19.23 21.32
N LEU A 242 -3.98 18.10 20.69
CA LEU A 242 -4.91 17.08 21.15
C LEU A 242 -4.11 15.83 21.55
N PRO A 243 -4.04 15.47 22.83
CA PRO A 243 -3.30 14.28 23.27
C PRO A 243 -3.91 13.01 22.67
N ALA A 244 -3.14 12.25 21.92
CA ALA A 244 -3.61 11.02 21.28
C ALA A 244 -3.29 9.79 22.15
N ALA A 245 -4.24 8.88 22.25
CA ALA A 245 -4.03 7.61 22.91
C ALA A 245 -3.05 6.74 22.13
N TRP A 246 -2.12 6.10 22.83
CA TRP A 246 -1.19 5.16 22.24
C TRP A 246 -1.92 3.86 21.85
N HIS A 247 -1.25 2.98 21.07
CA HIS A 247 -1.94 1.79 20.51
C HIS A 247 -2.49 0.82 21.57
N ILE A 248 -1.86 0.70 22.74
CA ILE A 248 -2.36 -0.14 23.84
C ILE A 248 -3.46 0.53 24.68
N GLU A 249 -3.66 1.84 24.51
CA GLU A 249 -4.66 2.66 25.22
C GLU A 249 -5.97 2.79 24.43
N LYS A 250 -6.06 2.16 23.26
CA LYS A 250 -7.26 2.16 22.41
C LYS A 250 -7.47 0.80 21.74
N SER A 251 -8.69 0.51 21.34
CA SER A 251 -9.02 -0.64 20.50
C SER A 251 -8.86 -0.29 19.03
N GLY A 252 -8.74 -1.31 18.16
CA GLY A 252 -8.65 -1.08 16.72
C GLY A 252 -8.51 -2.32 15.88
N MET A 253 -8.29 -2.10 14.57
CA MET A 253 -8.04 -3.13 13.60
C MET A 253 -6.69 -2.89 12.92
N TYR A 254 -5.86 -3.93 12.81
CA TYR A 254 -4.59 -3.88 12.08
C TYR A 254 -4.63 -4.76 10.83
N GLY A 255 -4.10 -4.24 9.72
CA GLY A 255 -3.69 -5.05 8.59
C GLY A 255 -2.16 -5.17 8.56
N ASN A 256 -1.65 -6.34 8.22
CA ASN A 256 -0.21 -6.58 8.11
C ASN A 256 0.23 -7.03 6.72
N SER A 257 1.54 -7.27 6.55
CA SER A 257 2.14 -7.64 5.26
C SER A 257 1.68 -8.98 4.71
N GLU A 258 1.25 -9.91 5.57
CA GLU A 258 0.65 -11.18 5.12
C GLU A 258 -0.85 -11.08 4.79
N ARG A 259 -1.39 -9.87 4.76
CA ARG A 259 -2.81 -9.59 4.54
C ARG A 259 -3.70 -10.07 5.70
N ARG A 260 -3.17 -10.23 6.90
CA ARG A 260 -3.95 -10.59 8.08
C ARG A 260 -4.55 -9.33 8.67
N THR A 261 -5.88 -9.33 8.87
CA THR A 261 -6.59 -8.35 9.67
C THR A 261 -6.72 -8.90 11.09
N GLN A 262 -6.32 -8.09 12.07
CA GLN A 262 -6.34 -8.45 13.48
C GLN A 262 -7.11 -7.40 14.26
N HIS A 263 -7.92 -7.85 15.18
CA HIS A 263 -8.56 -7.01 16.20
C HIS A 263 -7.68 -6.98 17.46
N TRP A 264 -7.55 -5.83 18.08
CA TRP A 264 -6.98 -5.73 19.42
C TRP A 264 -7.87 -4.91 20.33
N ASN A 265 -7.85 -5.24 21.59
CA ASN A 265 -8.57 -4.52 22.63
C ASN A 265 -7.66 -3.52 23.33
N LYS A 266 -8.24 -2.44 23.81
CA LYS A 266 -7.60 -1.55 24.78
C LYS A 266 -7.09 -2.38 25.97
N MET A 267 -5.86 -2.15 26.38
CA MET A 267 -5.19 -2.90 27.45
C MET A 267 -5.05 -2.06 28.72
N VAL A 268 -4.86 -0.76 28.56
CA VAL A 268 -4.67 0.19 29.68
C VAL A 268 -5.42 1.47 29.40
N GLU A 269 -5.75 2.22 30.45
CA GLU A 269 -6.27 3.58 30.30
C GLU A 269 -5.15 4.53 29.91
N GLY A 270 -5.44 5.45 28.99
CA GLY A 270 -4.52 6.52 28.64
C GLY A 270 -4.38 7.55 29.77
N PRO A 271 -3.23 8.22 29.87
CA PRO A 271 -3.04 9.27 30.88
C PRO A 271 -3.80 10.55 30.53
N GLY A 272 -4.33 11.25 31.57
CA GLY A 272 -4.97 12.56 31.41
C GLY A 272 -6.14 12.55 30.43
N ASP A 273 -6.14 13.51 29.49
CA ASP A 273 -7.22 13.71 28.52
C ASP A 273 -6.94 13.02 27.16
N THR A 274 -6.10 11.98 27.14
CA THR A 274 -5.79 11.25 25.91
C THR A 274 -7.01 10.61 25.30
N MET A 275 -7.13 10.68 23.99
CA MET A 275 -8.29 10.19 23.24
C MET A 275 -7.86 9.42 22.00
N ALA A 276 -8.63 8.41 21.59
CA ALA A 276 -8.38 7.67 20.35
C ALA A 276 -8.55 8.58 19.12
N ASP A 277 -7.64 8.50 18.15
CA ASP A 277 -7.62 9.37 16.96
C ASP A 277 -8.93 9.35 16.18
N ALA A 278 -9.50 8.17 15.98
CA ALA A 278 -10.78 8.03 15.30
C ALA A 278 -11.90 8.72 16.08
N TRP A 279 -11.90 8.60 17.42
CA TRP A 279 -12.89 9.24 18.26
C TRP A 279 -12.77 10.76 18.26
N MET A 280 -11.54 11.31 18.31
CA MET A 280 -11.33 12.76 18.14
C MET A 280 -11.94 13.27 16.83
N THR A 281 -11.71 12.54 15.73
CA THR A 281 -12.25 12.90 14.42
C THR A 281 -13.79 12.89 14.42
N ILE A 282 -14.40 11.87 15.01
CA ILE A 282 -15.86 11.74 15.15
C ILE A 282 -16.42 12.89 15.97
N GLU A 283 -15.81 13.22 17.10
CA GLU A 283 -16.27 14.27 17.99
C GLU A 283 -16.16 15.68 17.34
N VAL A 284 -15.10 15.92 16.57
CA VAL A 284 -14.98 17.16 15.79
C VAL A 284 -16.08 17.23 14.72
N ALA A 285 -16.30 16.14 13.99
CA ALA A 285 -17.35 16.07 12.97
C ALA A 285 -18.75 16.31 13.56
N LYS A 286 -19.06 15.74 14.71
CA LYS A 286 -20.33 15.99 15.43
C LYS A 286 -20.52 17.45 15.81
N ARG A 287 -19.45 18.10 16.35
CA ARG A 287 -19.46 19.54 16.70
C ARG A 287 -19.56 20.46 15.48
N MET A 288 -19.12 19.99 14.31
CA MET A 288 -19.29 20.69 13.04
C MET A 288 -20.68 20.49 12.41
N GLY A 289 -21.59 19.77 13.06
CA GLY A 289 -22.96 19.55 12.59
C GLY A 289 -23.13 18.32 11.70
N TYR A 290 -22.14 17.42 11.62
CA TYR A 290 -22.19 16.20 10.82
C TYR A 290 -22.52 14.95 11.66
N GLY A 291 -23.15 15.09 12.83
CA GLY A 291 -23.44 13.98 13.74
C GLY A 291 -24.24 12.85 13.10
N ASP A 292 -25.18 13.15 12.20
CA ASP A 292 -25.99 12.15 11.49
C ASP A 292 -25.15 11.25 10.57
N LEU A 293 -24.00 11.73 10.10
CA LEU A 293 -23.06 10.97 9.27
C LEU A 293 -22.05 10.18 10.12
N PHE A 294 -21.96 10.47 11.41
CA PHE A 294 -21.06 9.84 12.37
C PHE A 294 -21.85 9.32 13.60
N PRO A 295 -22.79 8.38 13.40
CA PRO A 295 -23.70 7.93 14.44
C PRO A 295 -23.05 6.95 15.44
N TYR A 296 -21.75 7.08 15.66
CA TYR A 296 -20.97 6.21 16.50
C TYR A 296 -20.94 6.71 17.95
N THR A 297 -20.75 5.78 18.89
CA THR A 297 -20.40 6.07 20.28
C THR A 297 -18.92 5.77 20.52
N GLU A 298 -18.37 6.23 21.64
CA GLU A 298 -16.98 5.95 22.00
C GLU A 298 -16.72 4.44 22.14
N GLU A 299 -17.70 3.69 22.63
CA GLU A 299 -17.57 2.24 22.84
C GLU A 299 -17.67 1.44 21.54
N ASN A 300 -18.46 1.89 20.56
CA ASN A 300 -18.78 1.08 19.39
C ASN A 300 -18.07 1.52 18.10
N HIS A 301 -17.45 2.71 18.06
CA HIS A 301 -16.94 3.28 16.80
C HIS A 301 -15.97 2.37 16.05
N VAL A 302 -15.10 1.64 16.73
CA VAL A 302 -14.13 0.72 16.10
C VAL A 302 -14.86 -0.40 15.36
N ASP A 303 -15.83 -1.01 16.01
CA ASP A 303 -16.60 -2.13 15.49
C ASP A 303 -17.49 -1.71 14.32
N GLU A 304 -18.18 -0.60 14.48
CA GLU A 304 -19.10 -0.08 13.45
C GLU A 304 -18.36 0.43 12.23
N ILE A 305 -17.23 1.14 12.38
CA ILE A 305 -16.39 1.57 11.27
C ILE A 305 -15.83 0.35 10.53
N TYR A 306 -15.42 -0.71 11.25
CA TYR A 306 -14.97 -1.92 10.59
C TYR A 306 -16.10 -2.61 9.82
N ASN A 307 -17.29 -2.70 10.37
CA ASN A 307 -18.46 -3.27 9.69
C ASN A 307 -18.85 -2.44 8.46
N GLU A 308 -18.75 -1.12 8.53
CA GLU A 308 -18.94 -0.24 7.36
C GLU A 308 -17.84 -0.49 6.30
N TYR A 309 -16.58 -0.54 6.70
CA TYR A 309 -15.47 -0.81 5.82
C TYR A 309 -15.61 -2.16 5.10
N ARG A 310 -16.09 -3.21 5.75
CA ARG A 310 -16.34 -4.51 5.13
C ARG A 310 -17.29 -4.44 3.94
N GLN A 311 -18.25 -3.51 3.91
CA GLN A 311 -19.20 -3.36 2.81
C GLN A 311 -18.51 -2.98 1.49
N PHE A 312 -17.33 -2.33 1.54
CA PHE A 312 -16.52 -2.08 0.37
C PHE A 312 -15.84 -3.34 -0.18
N HIS A 313 -15.68 -4.37 0.64
CA HIS A 313 -14.85 -5.55 0.39
C HIS A 313 -15.65 -6.83 0.37
N GLU A 314 -16.63 -6.89 -0.51
CA GLU A 314 -17.44 -8.09 -0.72
C GLU A 314 -16.89 -8.97 -1.85
N GLY A 315 -17.27 -10.25 -1.83
CA GLY A 315 -16.99 -11.25 -2.86
C GLY A 315 -15.61 -11.90 -2.75
N LYS A 316 -15.39 -12.91 -3.59
CA LYS A 316 -14.24 -13.84 -3.50
C LYS A 316 -12.86 -13.17 -3.61
N LYS A 317 -12.76 -12.04 -4.31
CA LYS A 317 -11.48 -11.35 -4.54
C LYS A 317 -11.06 -10.43 -3.40
N HIS A 318 -12.00 -10.00 -2.55
CA HIS A 318 -11.77 -8.93 -1.60
C HIS A 318 -12.39 -9.16 -0.21
N GLY A 319 -13.20 -10.20 -0.01
CA GLY A 319 -13.95 -10.42 1.21
C GLY A 319 -13.11 -10.30 2.48
N MET A 320 -13.66 -9.57 3.46
CA MET A 320 -13.06 -9.40 4.78
C MET A 320 -13.79 -10.30 5.78
N ALA A 321 -13.05 -10.84 6.75
CA ALA A 321 -13.65 -11.68 7.79
C ALA A 321 -14.68 -10.90 8.62
N PRO A 322 -15.76 -11.54 9.06
CA PRO A 322 -16.68 -10.95 10.05
C PRO A 322 -15.95 -10.56 11.35
N LEU A 323 -16.45 -9.52 12.01
CA LEU A 323 -15.86 -9.00 13.24
C LEU A 323 -15.75 -10.06 14.34
N GLU A 324 -16.78 -10.88 14.50
CA GLU A 324 -16.82 -11.98 15.47
C GLU A 324 -15.71 -13.02 15.25
N VAL A 325 -15.33 -13.25 13.99
CA VAL A 325 -14.18 -14.11 13.64
C VAL A 325 -12.88 -13.48 14.10
N LEU A 326 -12.70 -12.17 13.85
CA LEU A 326 -11.48 -11.46 14.26
C LEU A 326 -11.35 -11.38 15.79
N LYS A 327 -12.46 -11.22 16.50
CA LYS A 327 -12.47 -11.20 17.97
C LYS A 327 -12.21 -12.58 18.61
N LYS A 328 -12.62 -13.63 17.93
CA LYS A 328 -12.46 -15.01 18.43
C LYS A 328 -11.10 -15.62 18.07
N GLU A 329 -10.60 -15.31 16.89
CA GLU A 329 -9.37 -15.86 16.36
C GLU A 329 -8.24 -14.80 16.40
N SER A 330 -6.98 -15.21 16.26
CA SER A 330 -5.84 -14.28 16.23
C SER A 330 -5.76 -13.45 14.94
N GLY A 331 -6.90 -13.28 14.26
CA GLY A 331 -7.04 -12.56 13.00
C GLY A 331 -7.27 -13.50 11.81
N ALA A 332 -7.66 -12.92 10.67
CA ALA A 332 -7.97 -13.65 9.44
C ALA A 332 -7.27 -13.03 8.23
N ILE A 333 -6.75 -13.89 7.35
CA ILE A 333 -6.09 -13.45 6.11
C ILE A 333 -7.16 -13.24 5.03
N TRP A 334 -7.19 -12.06 4.44
CA TRP A 334 -8.10 -11.76 3.33
C TRP A 334 -7.47 -12.13 1.95
N PRO A 335 -8.28 -12.44 0.93
CA PRO A 335 -9.73 -12.61 0.98
C PRO A 335 -10.17 -13.69 1.96
N TYR A 336 -11.25 -13.41 2.70
CA TYR A 336 -11.91 -14.36 3.55
C TYR A 336 -13.18 -14.85 2.82
N VAL A 337 -13.19 -16.10 2.42
CA VAL A 337 -14.22 -16.66 1.52
C VAL A 337 -14.75 -17.95 2.12
N ASP A 338 -16.06 -18.08 2.17
CA ASP A 338 -16.76 -19.30 2.65
C ASP A 338 -16.22 -19.77 4.03
N GLY A 339 -16.00 -18.83 4.94
CA GLY A 339 -15.52 -19.11 6.28
C GLY A 339 -14.02 -19.41 6.39
N LYS A 340 -13.21 -19.14 5.36
CA LYS A 340 -11.78 -19.48 5.32
C LYS A 340 -10.90 -18.33 4.83
N SER A 341 -9.72 -18.24 5.41
CA SER A 341 -8.63 -17.34 4.96
C SER A 341 -7.99 -17.85 3.66
N THR A 342 -7.69 -16.94 2.74
CA THR A 342 -6.96 -17.24 1.50
C THR A 342 -5.47 -16.91 1.69
N GLN A 343 -4.66 -17.93 1.97
CA GLN A 343 -3.24 -17.73 2.30
C GLN A 343 -2.40 -17.37 1.07
N TRP A 344 -2.60 -18.01 -0.05
CA TRP A 344 -1.84 -17.77 -1.29
C TRP A 344 -2.77 -17.31 -2.39
N ARG A 345 -2.72 -16.02 -2.71
CA ARG A 345 -3.52 -15.44 -3.79
C ARG A 345 -2.99 -15.87 -5.16
N PHE A 346 -3.88 -15.82 -6.16
CA PHE A 346 -3.57 -16.05 -7.57
C PHE A 346 -3.19 -17.50 -7.94
N ASN A 347 -3.17 -18.41 -6.99
CA ASN A 347 -2.93 -19.84 -7.22
C ASN A 347 -4.24 -20.59 -7.00
N ALA A 348 -4.77 -21.20 -8.05
CA ALA A 348 -6.10 -21.83 -8.03
C ALA A 348 -6.23 -22.97 -7.00
N LYS A 349 -5.11 -23.58 -6.61
CA LYS A 349 -5.11 -24.58 -5.53
C LYS A 349 -5.54 -23.99 -4.17
N TYR A 350 -5.32 -22.69 -3.95
CA TYR A 350 -5.51 -22.04 -2.65
C TYR A 350 -6.45 -20.84 -2.70
N ASP A 351 -6.65 -20.27 -3.88
CA ASP A 351 -7.43 -19.05 -4.07
C ASP A 351 -8.73 -19.34 -4.84
N PRO A 352 -9.89 -19.32 -4.16
CA PRO A 352 -11.18 -19.60 -4.80
C PRO A 352 -11.63 -18.50 -5.78
N ALA A 353 -10.90 -17.40 -5.87
CA ALA A 353 -11.18 -16.31 -6.81
C ALA A 353 -10.54 -16.51 -8.19
N CYS A 354 -9.63 -17.48 -8.32
CA CYS A 354 -9.01 -17.82 -9.59
C CYS A 354 -10.04 -18.37 -10.58
N LYS A 355 -9.78 -18.10 -11.87
CA LYS A 355 -10.60 -18.62 -12.96
C LYS A 355 -10.53 -20.15 -13.00
N GLU A 356 -11.67 -20.78 -13.16
CA GLU A 356 -11.77 -22.25 -13.30
C GLU A 356 -10.93 -22.75 -14.49
N GLY A 357 -10.21 -23.85 -14.27
CA GLY A 357 -9.35 -24.47 -15.28
C GLY A 357 -7.96 -23.84 -15.48
N SER A 358 -7.58 -22.84 -14.68
CA SER A 358 -6.22 -22.32 -14.66
C SER A 358 -5.48 -22.70 -13.38
N ASP A 359 -4.15 -22.92 -13.45
CA ASP A 359 -3.34 -23.12 -12.25
C ASP A 359 -3.05 -21.80 -11.52
N PHE A 360 -2.93 -20.72 -12.28
CA PHE A 360 -2.73 -19.35 -11.76
C PHE A 360 -3.65 -18.37 -12.49
N ASP A 361 -4.11 -17.35 -11.77
CA ASP A 361 -4.89 -16.24 -12.33
C ASP A 361 -4.55 -14.94 -11.60
N PHE A 362 -3.78 -14.10 -12.26
CA PHE A 362 -3.44 -12.76 -11.76
C PHE A 362 -4.58 -11.77 -12.07
N TYR A 363 -5.73 -12.05 -11.56
CA TYR A 363 -7.03 -11.38 -11.83
C TYR A 363 -7.10 -9.89 -11.49
N GLY A 364 -6.00 -9.28 -11.04
CA GLY A 364 -5.83 -7.83 -10.99
C GLY A 364 -5.66 -7.20 -12.38
N LYS A 365 -5.43 -8.01 -13.41
CA LYS A 365 -5.37 -7.62 -14.81
C LYS A 365 -6.44 -8.35 -15.62
N PRO A 366 -6.99 -7.72 -16.68
CA PRO A 366 -8.05 -8.33 -17.49
C PRO A 366 -7.64 -9.65 -18.18
N ASP A 367 -6.36 -9.77 -18.51
CA ASP A 367 -5.79 -10.97 -19.16
C ASP A 367 -5.35 -12.05 -18.17
N GLY A 368 -5.48 -11.83 -16.87
CA GLY A 368 -5.06 -12.75 -15.83
C GLY A 368 -3.56 -12.98 -15.73
N LYS A 369 -2.73 -12.12 -16.36
CA LYS A 369 -1.28 -12.26 -16.41
C LYS A 369 -0.56 -11.28 -15.48
N ALA A 370 0.49 -11.75 -14.81
CA ALA A 370 1.44 -10.90 -14.10
C ALA A 370 2.35 -10.17 -15.10
N VAL A 371 2.89 -9.02 -14.71
CA VAL A 371 3.73 -8.22 -15.60
C VAL A 371 5.18 -8.27 -15.16
N ILE A 372 6.06 -8.73 -16.04
CA ILE A 372 7.52 -8.61 -15.92
C ILE A 372 7.93 -7.29 -16.56
N TRP A 373 8.62 -6.45 -15.78
CA TRP A 373 8.96 -5.09 -16.18
C TRP A 373 10.40 -4.95 -16.62
N GLN A 374 10.61 -4.38 -17.80
CA GLN A 374 11.89 -3.83 -18.20
C GLN A 374 12.10 -2.49 -17.47
N ARG A 375 13.01 -2.47 -16.52
CA ARG A 375 13.36 -1.27 -15.74
C ARG A 375 14.86 -0.99 -15.85
N PRO A 376 15.28 0.08 -16.53
CA PRO A 376 16.69 0.44 -16.60
C PRO A 376 17.20 0.92 -15.25
N TYR A 377 18.51 0.78 -15.02
CA TYR A 377 19.16 1.44 -13.90
C TYR A 377 19.19 2.96 -14.14
N GLU A 378 18.74 3.68 -13.15
CA GLU A 378 18.91 5.13 -13.07
C GLU A 378 19.59 5.45 -11.74
N PRO A 379 20.71 6.20 -11.74
CA PRO A 379 21.30 6.66 -10.49
C PRO A 379 20.32 7.57 -9.74
N ALA A 380 20.38 7.53 -8.41
CA ALA A 380 19.56 8.36 -7.52
C ALA A 380 20.01 9.82 -7.57
#